data_091b8d870ddde1d4dc779cbf199a93d8
#
_entry.id   091b8d870ddde1d4dc779cbf199a93d8
#
_cell.length_a   1.000
_cell.length_b   1.000
_cell.length_c   1.000
_cell.angle_alpha   90.00
_cell.angle_beta   90.00
_cell.angle_gamma   90.00
#
_symmetry.space_group_name_H-M   'P 1'
#
loop_
_entity.id
_entity.type
_entity.pdbx_description
1 polymer ?
#
loop_
_entity_poly.entity_id
_entity_poly.type
_entity_poly.pdbx_seq_one_letter_code
_entity_poly.pdbx_strand_id
1 'polypeptide(L)'
;FDTVFVETVGVGQSETAVHSMVDFFLLIQLAGTGDELQGIKRGIMEMADGIIINKADGDNVDKAQMAAAQFRNALHLFPPTESGWSPKVLTYSGYYNIGVKEIWDMVDEYMAFTKKNGYFEYKRREQAKYWMYESINDTLRDTFYNNPAVSSMLNQTEQQVLGNEITPFIAAKRMMDLFLENISNTKLP
;
A
#
# COMPACT_ATOMS: atom_id res chain seq x y z
N PHE A 1 11.36 18.71 -2.63
CA PHE A 1 9.90 18.93 -2.63
C PHE A 1 9.42 18.88 -1.18
N ASP A 2 8.48 19.78 -0.84
CA ASP A 2 7.92 19.83 0.51
C ASP A 2 6.83 18.78 0.69
N THR A 3 6.15 18.42 -0.40
CA THR A 3 5.09 17.42 -0.43
C THR A 3 5.20 16.55 -1.67
N VAL A 4 4.96 15.26 -1.51
CA VAL A 4 4.91 14.26 -2.61
C VAL A 4 3.59 13.51 -2.50
N PHE A 5 2.85 13.45 -3.61
CA PHE A 5 1.64 12.64 -3.72
C PHE A 5 1.97 11.30 -4.37
N VAL A 6 1.51 10.21 -3.75
CA VAL A 6 1.57 8.86 -4.30
C VAL A 6 0.14 8.42 -4.58
N GLU A 7 -0.20 8.25 -5.85
CA GLU A 7 -1.54 7.81 -6.28
C GLU A 7 -1.50 6.35 -6.72
N THR A 8 -2.54 5.60 -6.37
CA THR A 8 -2.76 4.24 -6.86
C THR A 8 -4.08 4.13 -7.57
N VAL A 9 -4.14 3.31 -8.60
CA VAL A 9 -5.36 3.06 -9.40
C VAL A 9 -6.39 2.14 -8.72
N GLY A 10 -6.24 1.84 -7.45
CA GLY A 10 -7.26 1.12 -6.67
C GLY A 10 -7.49 -0.35 -7.05
N VAL A 11 -6.57 -0.98 -7.76
CA VAL A 11 -6.65 -2.39 -8.14
C VAL A 11 -5.44 -3.18 -7.61
N GLY A 12 -5.73 -4.27 -6.91
CA GLY A 12 -4.70 -5.14 -6.35
C GLY A 12 -4.31 -4.75 -4.91
N GLN A 13 -3.27 -5.37 -4.37
CA GLN A 13 -2.81 -5.15 -2.99
C GLN A 13 -1.82 -3.97 -2.85
N SER A 14 -1.87 -3.01 -3.79
CA SER A 14 -0.98 -1.84 -3.81
C SER A 14 -1.23 -0.87 -2.64
N GLU A 15 -2.40 -0.95 -2.01
CA GLU A 15 -2.79 -0.07 -0.91
C GLU A 15 -1.91 -0.26 0.33
N THR A 16 -1.54 -1.51 0.64
CA THR A 16 -0.62 -1.81 1.75
C THR A 16 0.78 -1.30 1.48
N ALA A 17 1.27 -1.44 0.24
CA ALA A 17 2.56 -0.91 -0.17
C ALA A 17 2.58 0.62 -0.08
N VAL A 18 1.51 1.31 -0.54
CA VAL A 18 1.42 2.78 -0.42
C VAL A 18 1.39 3.22 1.03
N HIS A 19 0.60 2.57 1.89
CA HIS A 19 0.57 2.88 3.32
C HIS A 19 1.97 2.80 3.97
N SER A 20 2.80 1.84 3.53
CA SER A 20 4.17 1.69 4.04
C SER A 20 5.17 2.75 3.56
N MET A 21 4.78 3.65 2.64
CA MET A 21 5.68 4.67 2.08
C MET A 21 5.21 6.11 2.29
N VAL A 22 3.99 6.32 2.79
CA VAL A 22 3.43 7.67 2.97
C VAL A 22 3.33 8.05 4.44
N ASP A 23 3.47 9.33 4.72
CA ASP A 23 3.29 9.88 6.08
C ASP A 23 1.80 9.95 6.46
N PHE A 24 0.93 10.28 5.49
CA PHE A 24 -0.51 10.35 5.63
C PHE A 24 -1.21 9.53 4.54
N PHE A 25 -2.11 8.62 4.91
CA PHE A 25 -2.86 7.79 3.98
C PHE A 25 -4.29 8.30 3.85
N LEU A 26 -4.59 8.91 2.68
CA LEU A 26 -5.90 9.45 2.36
C LEU A 26 -6.71 8.45 1.52
N LEU A 27 -7.82 7.97 2.07
CA LEU A 27 -8.77 7.13 1.34
C LEU A 27 -9.82 7.99 0.65
N ILE A 28 -9.89 7.91 -0.68
CA ILE A 28 -10.86 8.65 -1.48
C ILE A 28 -11.98 7.70 -1.90
N GLN A 29 -13.23 8.05 -1.57
CA GLN A 29 -14.41 7.29 -1.91
C GLN A 29 -15.39 8.12 -2.71
N LEU A 30 -16.29 7.45 -3.41
CA LEU A 30 -17.38 8.08 -4.18
C LEU A 30 -18.71 7.84 -3.47
N ALA A 31 -19.59 8.84 -3.48
CA ALA A 31 -20.96 8.67 -3.04
C ALA A 31 -21.85 8.12 -4.18
N GLY A 32 -22.85 7.34 -3.83
CA GLY A 32 -23.92 6.93 -4.76
C GLY A 32 -23.63 5.66 -5.57
N THR A 33 -22.65 4.85 -5.18
CA THR A 33 -22.34 3.57 -5.83
C THR A 33 -23.17 2.39 -5.29
N GLY A 34 -24.07 2.63 -4.33
CA GLY A 34 -24.98 1.63 -3.74
C GLY A 34 -24.54 1.21 -2.33
N ASP A 35 -23.92 0.07 -2.18
CA ASP A 35 -23.46 -0.42 -0.87
C ASP A 35 -21.99 -0.04 -0.65
N GLU A 36 -21.78 1.23 -0.29
CA GLU A 36 -20.46 1.87 -0.25
C GLU A 36 -19.52 1.21 0.77
N LEU A 37 -20.06 0.65 1.85
CA LEU A 37 -19.27 -0.03 2.87
C LEU A 37 -18.97 -1.51 2.53
N GLN A 38 -19.86 -2.19 1.78
CA GLN A 38 -19.67 -3.60 1.44
C GLN A 38 -18.58 -3.81 0.38
N GLY A 39 -18.37 -2.84 -0.51
CA GLY A 39 -17.33 -2.88 -1.55
C GLY A 39 -15.92 -2.58 -1.02
N ILE A 40 -15.80 -2.04 0.20
CA ILE A 40 -14.52 -1.62 0.75
C ILE A 40 -13.97 -2.71 1.67
N LYS A 41 -12.77 -3.17 1.35
CA LYS A 41 -12.06 -4.09 2.24
C LYS A 41 -11.83 -3.39 3.60
N ARG A 42 -12.28 -4.01 4.68
CA ARG A 42 -12.15 -3.50 6.05
C ARG A 42 -10.70 -3.04 6.36
N GLY A 43 -9.70 -3.79 5.87
CA GLY A 43 -8.30 -3.47 6.10
C GLY A 43 -7.84 -2.12 5.53
N ILE A 44 -8.40 -1.65 4.40
CA ILE A 44 -8.08 -0.32 3.86
C ILE A 44 -8.60 0.79 4.77
N MET A 45 -9.80 0.63 5.32
CA MET A 45 -10.37 1.61 6.25
C MET A 45 -9.56 1.71 7.54
N GLU A 46 -9.04 0.57 8.03
CA GLU A 46 -8.19 0.53 9.23
C GLU A 46 -6.84 1.24 9.02
N MET A 47 -6.34 1.29 7.78
CA MET A 47 -5.10 1.98 7.43
C MET A 47 -5.26 3.47 7.17
N ALA A 48 -6.50 3.96 6.97
CA ALA A 48 -6.73 5.34 6.57
C ALA A 48 -6.50 6.33 7.73
N ASP A 49 -5.67 7.33 7.50
CA ASP A 49 -5.49 8.47 8.40
C ASP A 49 -6.57 9.54 8.18
N GLY A 50 -7.19 9.54 7.00
CA GLY A 50 -8.37 10.35 6.65
C GLY A 50 -9.16 9.71 5.51
N ILE A 51 -10.47 9.96 5.52
CA ILE A 51 -11.39 9.47 4.47
C ILE A 51 -12.11 10.68 3.86
N ILE A 52 -12.19 10.75 2.54
CA ILE A 52 -12.95 11.78 1.85
C ILE A 52 -13.95 11.16 0.88
N ILE A 53 -15.15 11.74 0.86
CA ILE A 53 -16.22 11.35 -0.05
C ILE A 53 -16.27 12.39 -1.17
N ASN A 54 -15.82 11.99 -2.35
CA ASN A 54 -15.77 12.85 -3.54
C ASN A 54 -17.13 12.95 -4.23
N LYS A 55 -17.23 13.90 -5.15
CA LYS A 55 -18.43 14.27 -5.90
C LYS A 55 -19.57 14.73 -4.99
N ALA A 56 -19.26 15.45 -3.93
CA ALA A 56 -20.22 16.06 -3.03
C ALA A 56 -20.73 17.39 -3.61
N ASP A 57 -21.37 17.32 -4.78
CA ASP A 57 -21.92 18.47 -5.51
C ASP A 57 -23.23 18.13 -6.22
N GLY A 58 -23.96 19.17 -6.69
CA GLY A 58 -25.24 19.03 -7.38
C GLY A 58 -26.23 18.17 -6.60
N ASP A 59 -26.89 17.26 -7.28
CA ASP A 59 -27.89 16.33 -6.69
C ASP A 59 -27.25 15.21 -5.83
N ASN A 60 -25.92 15.18 -5.72
CA ASN A 60 -25.20 14.13 -4.99
C ASN A 60 -24.78 14.55 -3.57
N VAL A 61 -25.02 15.80 -3.17
CA VAL A 61 -24.62 16.34 -1.86
C VAL A 61 -25.17 15.49 -0.72
N ASP A 62 -26.48 15.22 -0.72
CA ASP A 62 -27.13 14.47 0.36
C ASP A 62 -26.59 13.03 0.45
N LYS A 63 -26.36 12.39 -0.69
CA LYS A 63 -25.78 11.04 -0.75
C LYS A 63 -24.34 11.04 -0.18
N ALA A 64 -23.55 12.05 -0.54
CA ALA A 64 -22.19 12.19 -0.01
C ALA A 64 -22.18 12.39 1.52
N GLN A 65 -23.11 13.18 2.05
CA GLN A 65 -23.26 13.37 3.50
C GLN A 65 -23.70 12.09 4.21
N MET A 66 -24.64 11.34 3.62
CA MET A 66 -25.05 10.04 4.16
C MET A 66 -23.88 9.04 4.16
N ALA A 67 -23.13 8.94 3.07
CA ALA A 67 -21.95 8.11 2.99
C ALA A 67 -20.92 8.51 4.06
N ALA A 68 -20.62 9.80 4.18
CA ALA A 68 -19.69 10.27 5.22
C ALA A 68 -20.15 9.92 6.65
N ALA A 69 -21.46 9.95 6.92
CA ALA A 69 -22.02 9.52 8.20
C ALA A 69 -21.83 8.02 8.43
N GLN A 70 -22.03 7.19 7.40
CA GLN A 70 -21.81 5.74 7.46
C GLN A 70 -20.34 5.42 7.75
N PHE A 71 -19.39 6.08 7.06
CA PHE A 71 -17.96 5.91 7.30
C PHE A 71 -17.55 6.35 8.71
N ARG A 72 -18.07 7.47 9.23
CA ARG A 72 -17.83 7.88 10.61
C ARG A 72 -18.31 6.84 11.60
N ASN A 73 -19.50 6.30 11.41
CA ASN A 73 -20.05 5.24 12.28
C ASN A 73 -19.19 3.96 12.20
N ALA A 74 -18.74 3.57 11.01
CA ALA A 74 -17.88 2.41 10.84
C ALA A 74 -16.52 2.57 11.54
N LEU A 75 -15.92 3.76 11.46
CA LEU A 75 -14.65 4.06 12.15
C LEU A 75 -14.73 3.92 13.67
N HIS A 76 -15.89 4.19 14.27
CA HIS A 76 -16.09 3.99 15.72
C HIS A 76 -16.05 2.51 16.15
N LEU A 77 -16.17 1.58 15.21
CA LEU A 77 -16.11 0.15 15.50
C LEU A 77 -14.68 -0.41 15.44
N PHE A 78 -13.71 0.40 14.97
CA PHE A 78 -12.32 -0.01 14.93
C PHE A 78 -11.59 0.29 16.23
N PRO A 79 -10.55 -0.47 16.56
CA PRO A 79 -9.69 -0.14 17.68
C PRO A 79 -9.00 1.22 17.45
N PRO A 80 -8.55 1.87 18.53
CA PRO A 80 -7.74 3.08 18.41
C PRO A 80 -6.53 2.84 17.48
N THR A 81 -6.22 3.82 16.64
CA THR A 81 -5.05 3.76 15.77
C THR A 81 -3.76 3.77 16.60
N GLU A 82 -2.70 3.17 16.06
CA GLU A 82 -1.39 3.13 16.72
C GLU A 82 -0.83 4.54 16.98
N SER A 83 -1.14 5.48 16.09
CA SER A 83 -0.77 6.90 16.26
C SER A 83 -1.52 7.62 17.38
N GLY A 84 -2.66 7.07 17.84
CA GLY A 84 -3.63 7.75 18.69
C GLY A 84 -4.48 8.81 17.96
N TRP A 85 -4.31 8.94 16.64
CA TRP A 85 -5.12 9.81 15.79
C TRP A 85 -6.48 9.16 15.52
N SER A 86 -7.55 9.95 15.55
CA SER A 86 -8.87 9.51 15.11
C SER A 86 -9.10 9.97 13.67
N PRO A 87 -9.19 9.05 12.68
CA PRO A 87 -9.39 9.43 11.30
C PRO A 87 -10.64 10.28 11.11
N LYS A 88 -10.54 11.36 10.34
CA LYS A 88 -11.67 12.23 10.02
C LYS A 88 -12.29 11.84 8.69
N VAL A 89 -13.61 12.06 8.55
CA VAL A 89 -14.35 11.83 7.32
C VAL A 89 -14.92 13.14 6.83
N LEU A 90 -14.48 13.59 5.65
CA LEU A 90 -14.92 14.83 5.02
C LEU A 90 -15.62 14.54 3.69
N THR A 91 -16.45 15.48 3.23
CA THR A 91 -17.00 15.48 1.87
C THR A 91 -16.30 16.55 1.05
N TYR A 92 -16.08 16.29 -0.25
CA TYR A 92 -15.47 17.28 -1.10
C TYR A 92 -15.95 17.15 -2.56
N SER A 93 -15.81 18.22 -3.32
CA SER A 93 -16.00 18.21 -4.77
C SER A 93 -14.71 18.64 -5.47
N GLY A 94 -14.06 17.69 -6.14
CA GLY A 94 -12.89 17.98 -6.97
C GLY A 94 -13.25 18.84 -8.19
N TYR A 95 -14.47 18.74 -8.69
CA TYR A 95 -14.93 19.52 -9.86
C TYR A 95 -15.11 20.99 -9.53
N TYR A 96 -15.74 21.30 -8.40
CA TYR A 96 -16.00 22.68 -7.97
C TYR A 96 -14.96 23.23 -6.98
N ASN A 97 -13.93 22.45 -6.66
CA ASN A 97 -12.88 22.82 -5.72
C ASN A 97 -13.41 23.19 -4.32
N ILE A 98 -14.46 22.48 -3.86
CA ILE A 98 -15.11 22.66 -2.57
C ILE A 98 -14.54 21.63 -1.59
N GLY A 99 -14.16 22.06 -0.38
CA GLY A 99 -13.68 21.17 0.68
C GLY A 99 -12.18 20.81 0.59
N VAL A 100 -11.45 21.33 -0.41
CA VAL A 100 -10.02 21.04 -0.59
C VAL A 100 -9.17 21.62 0.54
N LYS A 101 -9.51 22.83 1.00
CA LYS A 101 -8.81 23.44 2.12
C LYS A 101 -8.98 22.64 3.41
N GLU A 102 -10.16 22.16 3.69
CA GLU A 102 -10.51 21.36 4.86
C GLU A 102 -9.76 20.02 4.88
N ILE A 103 -9.54 19.43 3.69
CA ILE A 103 -8.69 18.22 3.57
C ILE A 103 -7.25 18.54 3.91
N TRP A 104 -6.72 19.67 3.42
CA TRP A 104 -5.35 20.06 3.73
C TRP A 104 -5.17 20.41 5.21
N ASP A 105 -6.13 21.15 5.79
CA ASP A 105 -6.16 21.43 7.22
C ASP A 105 -6.14 20.13 8.05
N MET A 106 -6.86 19.09 7.63
CA MET A 106 -6.83 17.77 8.27
C MET A 106 -5.45 17.11 8.19
N VAL A 107 -4.77 17.22 7.05
CA VAL A 107 -3.40 16.68 6.88
C VAL A 107 -2.45 17.42 7.81
N ASP A 108 -2.52 18.76 7.86
CA ASP A 108 -1.67 19.58 8.74
C ASP A 108 -1.91 19.28 10.22
N GLU A 109 -3.17 19.08 10.63
CA GLU A 109 -3.51 18.68 12.00
C GLU A 109 -2.92 17.31 12.36
N TYR A 110 -3.03 16.32 11.45
CA TYR A 110 -2.44 15.01 11.63
C TYR A 110 -0.91 15.10 11.79
N MET A 111 -0.27 15.85 10.88
CA MET A 111 1.17 16.03 10.92
C MET A 111 1.65 16.70 12.21
N ALA A 112 0.93 17.74 12.68
CA ALA A 112 1.22 18.39 13.94
C ALA A 112 1.03 17.45 15.14
N PHE A 113 -0.05 16.66 15.13
CA PHE A 113 -0.37 15.70 16.17
C PHE A 113 0.68 14.59 16.28
N THR A 114 1.03 13.96 15.14
CA THR A 114 1.96 12.83 15.11
C THR A 114 3.42 13.24 15.37
N LYS A 115 3.82 14.46 14.97
CA LYS A 115 5.12 15.04 15.35
C LYS A 115 5.17 15.31 16.85
N LYS A 116 4.10 15.84 17.44
CA LYS A 116 4.05 16.16 18.87
C LYS A 116 4.15 14.92 19.76
N ASN A 117 3.55 13.80 19.37
CA ASN A 117 3.57 12.56 20.15
C ASN A 117 4.71 11.60 19.78
N GLY A 118 5.56 11.96 18.79
CA GLY A 118 6.70 11.17 18.34
C GLY A 118 6.35 10.01 17.39
N TYR A 119 5.07 9.86 17.03
CA TYR A 119 4.64 8.80 16.11
C TYR A 119 5.18 8.99 14.69
N PHE A 120 5.30 10.24 14.23
CA PHE A 120 5.85 10.55 12.92
C PHE A 120 7.26 9.98 12.71
N GLU A 121 8.17 10.20 13.65
CA GLU A 121 9.53 9.68 13.60
C GLU A 121 9.57 8.15 13.78
N TYR A 122 8.70 7.61 14.63
CA TYR A 122 8.54 6.17 14.79
C TYR A 122 8.11 5.51 13.47
N LYS A 123 7.02 6.01 12.85
CA LYS A 123 6.51 5.50 11.57
C LYS A 123 7.58 5.54 10.48
N ARG A 124 8.32 6.63 10.35
CA ARG A 124 9.39 6.75 9.35
C ARG A 124 10.55 5.78 9.57
N ARG A 125 10.90 5.48 10.81
CA ARG A 125 11.91 4.44 11.10
C ARG A 125 11.44 3.04 10.72
N GLU A 126 10.20 2.71 11.03
CA GLU A 126 9.64 1.41 10.62
C GLU A 126 9.50 1.31 9.09
N GLN A 127 9.11 2.38 8.42
CA GLN A 127 9.09 2.45 6.95
C GLN A 127 10.50 2.26 6.35
N ALA A 128 11.50 2.94 6.88
CA ALA A 128 12.88 2.78 6.42
C ALA A 128 13.38 1.34 6.59
N LYS A 129 13.07 0.71 7.71
CA LYS A 129 13.38 -0.70 7.97
C LYS A 129 12.66 -1.63 6.98
N TYR A 130 11.37 -1.43 6.76
CA TYR A 130 10.57 -2.20 5.80
C TYR A 130 11.19 -2.11 4.38
N TRP A 131 11.48 -0.90 3.91
CA TRP A 131 12.05 -0.69 2.58
C TRP A 131 13.46 -1.23 2.43
N MET A 132 14.24 -1.26 3.50
CA MET A 132 15.54 -1.94 3.48
C MET A 132 15.36 -3.44 3.17
N TYR A 133 14.43 -4.12 3.85
CA TYR A 133 14.17 -5.54 3.59
C TYR A 133 13.57 -5.78 2.20
N GLU A 134 12.62 -4.96 1.76
CA GLU A 134 12.06 -5.07 0.42
C GLU A 134 13.13 -4.88 -0.67
N SER A 135 14.01 -3.87 -0.54
CA SER A 135 15.12 -3.66 -1.46
C SER A 135 16.09 -4.84 -1.50
N ILE A 136 16.36 -5.46 -0.35
CA ILE A 136 17.20 -6.69 -0.28
C ILE A 136 16.51 -7.83 -1.01
N ASN A 137 15.23 -8.07 -0.74
CA ASN A 137 14.45 -9.15 -1.37
C ASN A 137 14.36 -8.98 -2.88
N ASP A 138 14.05 -7.76 -3.34
CA ASP A 138 13.97 -7.44 -4.76
C ASP A 138 15.34 -7.62 -5.44
N THR A 139 16.41 -7.12 -4.83
CA THR A 139 17.77 -7.27 -5.35
C THR A 139 18.18 -8.75 -5.45
N LEU A 140 17.89 -9.54 -4.43
CA LEU A 140 18.17 -10.97 -4.42
C LEU A 140 17.39 -11.70 -5.51
N ARG A 141 16.09 -11.42 -5.63
CA ARG A 141 15.23 -11.98 -6.67
C ARG A 141 15.73 -11.62 -8.05
N ASP A 142 15.99 -10.36 -8.30
CA ASP A 142 16.46 -9.88 -9.60
C ASP A 142 17.84 -10.46 -9.94
N THR A 143 18.75 -10.53 -8.98
CA THR A 143 20.08 -11.14 -9.16
C THR A 143 19.97 -12.62 -9.52
N PHE A 144 19.04 -13.32 -8.89
CA PHE A 144 18.80 -14.74 -9.15
C PHE A 144 18.22 -14.96 -10.56
N TYR A 145 17.09 -14.33 -10.90
CA TYR A 145 16.39 -14.58 -12.17
C TYR A 145 17.11 -14.00 -13.39
N ASN A 146 17.88 -12.93 -13.21
CA ASN A 146 18.69 -12.35 -14.29
C ASN A 146 20.07 -13.04 -14.44
N ASN A 147 20.40 -13.98 -13.56
CA ASN A 147 21.64 -14.76 -13.71
C ASN A 147 21.59 -15.60 -14.99
N PRO A 148 22.59 -15.51 -15.92
CA PRO A 148 22.55 -16.21 -17.19
C PRO A 148 22.43 -17.74 -17.07
N ALA A 149 23.10 -18.35 -16.08
CA ALA A 149 23.00 -19.80 -15.87
C ALA A 149 21.60 -20.20 -15.41
N VAL A 150 20.99 -19.45 -14.47
CA VAL A 150 19.63 -19.66 -14.00
C VAL A 150 18.62 -19.46 -15.14
N SER A 151 18.69 -18.32 -15.81
CA SER A 151 17.76 -17.97 -16.90
C SER A 151 17.77 -19.00 -18.03
N SER A 152 18.94 -19.56 -18.37
CA SER A 152 19.04 -20.58 -19.43
C SER A 152 18.41 -21.93 -19.06
N MET A 153 18.38 -22.28 -17.76
CA MET A 153 17.88 -23.56 -17.27
C MET A 153 16.43 -23.51 -16.75
N LEU A 154 15.89 -22.31 -16.51
CA LEU A 154 14.61 -22.12 -15.85
C LEU A 154 13.46 -22.83 -16.58
N ASN A 155 13.30 -22.57 -17.88
CA ASN A 155 12.23 -23.16 -18.68
C ASN A 155 12.31 -24.69 -18.71
N GLN A 156 13.49 -25.27 -18.83
CA GLN A 156 13.67 -26.72 -18.81
C GLN A 156 13.27 -27.31 -17.47
N THR A 157 13.69 -26.67 -16.38
CA THR A 157 13.37 -27.09 -15.01
C THR A 157 11.87 -27.00 -14.73
N GLU A 158 11.20 -25.96 -15.22
CA GLU A 158 9.73 -25.83 -15.14
C GLU A 158 9.03 -26.97 -15.87
N GLN A 159 9.46 -27.34 -17.09
CA GLN A 159 8.88 -28.44 -17.82
C GLN A 159 9.05 -29.79 -17.09
N GLN A 160 10.19 -30.01 -16.43
CA GLN A 160 10.40 -31.22 -15.62
C GLN A 160 9.46 -31.27 -14.40
N VAL A 161 9.18 -30.15 -13.78
CA VAL A 161 8.19 -30.05 -12.68
C VAL A 161 6.78 -30.34 -13.20
N LEU A 162 6.38 -29.70 -14.31
CA LEU A 162 5.07 -29.87 -14.92
C LEU A 162 4.86 -31.34 -15.41
N GLY A 163 5.94 -31.99 -15.89
CA GLY A 163 5.94 -33.40 -16.29
C GLY A 163 6.01 -34.39 -15.12
N ASN A 164 6.03 -33.91 -13.87
CA ASN A 164 6.24 -34.74 -12.67
C ASN A 164 7.55 -35.56 -12.67
N GLU A 165 8.55 -35.13 -13.41
CA GLU A 165 9.87 -35.80 -13.46
C GLU A 165 10.68 -35.51 -12.20
N ILE A 166 10.53 -34.28 -11.64
CA ILE A 166 11.13 -33.86 -10.42
C ILE A 166 10.14 -33.09 -9.53
N THR A 167 10.36 -33.13 -8.22
CA THR A 167 9.50 -32.35 -7.29
C THR A 167 9.86 -30.85 -7.32
N PRO A 168 8.91 -29.96 -7.03
CA PRO A 168 9.20 -28.52 -6.94
C PRO A 168 10.37 -28.18 -6.00
N PHE A 169 10.52 -28.93 -4.90
CA PHE A 169 11.59 -28.71 -3.93
C PHE A 169 12.97 -29.08 -4.49
N ILE A 170 13.06 -30.19 -5.27
CA ILE A 170 14.28 -30.60 -5.95
C ILE A 170 14.62 -29.59 -7.04
N ALA A 171 13.64 -29.12 -7.81
CA ALA A 171 13.81 -28.08 -8.82
C ALA A 171 14.39 -26.80 -8.22
N ALA A 172 13.74 -26.28 -7.18
CA ALA A 172 14.21 -25.08 -6.49
C ALA A 172 15.63 -25.21 -5.95
N LYS A 173 15.95 -26.37 -5.33
CA LYS A 173 17.28 -26.64 -4.84
C LYS A 173 18.33 -26.63 -5.96
N ARG A 174 18.07 -27.31 -7.08
CA ARG A 174 18.97 -27.34 -8.25
C ARG A 174 19.24 -25.94 -8.80
N MET A 175 18.20 -25.13 -8.91
CA MET A 175 18.33 -23.75 -9.39
C MET A 175 19.16 -22.89 -8.44
N MET A 176 18.99 -23.06 -7.12
CA MET A 176 19.80 -22.38 -6.13
C MET A 176 21.26 -22.83 -6.13
N ASP A 177 21.53 -24.15 -6.24
CA ASP A 177 22.87 -24.68 -6.32
C ASP A 177 23.60 -24.13 -7.56
N LEU A 178 22.93 -24.12 -8.73
CA LEU A 178 23.44 -23.55 -9.97
C LEU A 178 23.79 -22.07 -9.85
N PHE A 179 22.92 -21.30 -9.18
CA PHE A 179 23.15 -19.87 -8.91
C PHE A 179 24.39 -19.66 -8.05
N LEU A 180 24.52 -20.38 -6.95
CA LEU A 180 25.64 -20.25 -6.01
C LEU A 180 26.98 -20.67 -6.64
N GLU A 181 27.00 -21.74 -7.45
CA GLU A 181 28.17 -22.16 -8.22
C GLU A 181 28.60 -21.09 -9.22
N ASN A 182 27.63 -20.47 -9.92
CA ASN A 182 27.91 -19.43 -10.91
C ASN A 182 28.50 -18.16 -10.25
N ILE A 183 27.96 -17.73 -9.12
CA ILE A 183 28.52 -16.58 -8.36
C ILE A 183 29.91 -16.88 -7.85
N SER A 184 30.15 -18.09 -7.32
CA SER A 184 31.44 -18.46 -6.77
C SER A 184 32.54 -18.51 -7.86
N ASN A 185 32.18 -18.81 -9.09
CA ASN A 185 33.07 -18.85 -10.24
C ASN A 185 33.26 -17.49 -10.94
N THR A 186 32.32 -16.57 -10.72
CA THR A 186 32.44 -15.18 -11.19
C THR A 186 33.21 -14.41 -10.14
N LYS A 187 34.55 -14.31 -10.27
CA LYS A 187 35.37 -13.43 -9.41
C LYS A 187 34.77 -12.04 -9.47
N LEU A 188 34.25 -11.57 -8.34
CA LEU A 188 33.91 -10.17 -8.16
C LEU A 188 35.12 -9.31 -8.53
N PRO A 189 34.92 -8.25 -9.32
CA PRO A 189 36.01 -7.35 -9.70
C PRO A 189 36.59 -6.62 -8.48
#